data_9e0c2f47614e1d7bf6cc9b172b78429a
#
_entry.id   9e0c2f47614e1d7bf6cc9b172b78429a
#
_cell.length_a   1.000
_cell.length_b   1.000
_cell.length_c   1.000
_cell.angle_alpha   90.00
_cell.angle_beta   90.00
_cell.angle_gamma   90.00
#
_symmetry.space_group_name_H-M   'P 1'
#
loop_
_entity.id
_entity.type
_entity.pdbx_description
1 polymer ?
#
loop_
_entity_poly.entity_id
_entity_poly.type
_entity_poly.pdbx_seq_one_letter_code
_entity_poly.pdbx_strand_id
1 'polypeptide(L)'
;MTNTDAIEAYTKRKNIDDNEDMQYLNLIAAVGSVEYTGDVDSLSLKEVKYFDGGIPQTHYASVVGLGFGNVAASFAKAFESRIKLNAKATEINYSSSTNGIISFIENGVLNQVSAQTVLVTASLGVLKAGNIKFTPSLPDWKQDAIDGKGFGVLNKCIMYWNGNDMDNLAWPGDTLWFELITPDDLSSGKWTTFFNPTKYKGVPTLEGFIGGNEAIDIETQTDEEILDDVMKNLVAMFPSITRPDRVIITRWGQEENIKGSYSFQTVGRDRYDDANSIKETIGNLWFAGEATDGTWYGTATGAWESGEDAAMSMASVLER
;
A
#
# COMPACT_ATOMS: atom_id res chain seq x y z
N MET A 1 7.39 -17.52 12.48
CA MET A 1 8.68 -17.46 11.77
C MET A 1 8.62 -16.27 10.83
N THR A 2 9.55 -15.38 10.94
CA THR A 2 9.72 -14.23 10.04
C THR A 2 10.40 -14.66 8.75
N ASN A 3 10.41 -13.79 7.75
CA ASN A 3 11.23 -14.01 6.55
C ASN A 3 12.72 -14.03 6.90
N THR A 4 13.18 -13.17 7.82
CA THR A 4 14.56 -13.18 8.32
C THR A 4 14.93 -14.52 8.95
N ASP A 5 14.11 -15.05 9.87
CA ASP A 5 14.35 -16.39 10.46
C ASP A 5 14.50 -17.48 9.39
N ALA A 6 13.74 -17.38 8.30
CA ALA A 6 13.80 -18.35 7.22
C ALA A 6 15.06 -18.21 6.38
N ILE A 7 15.48 -16.98 6.08
CA ILE A 7 16.73 -16.69 5.35
C ILE A 7 17.93 -17.21 6.16
N GLU A 8 18.00 -16.89 7.45
CA GLU A 8 19.05 -17.37 8.34
C GLU A 8 19.09 -18.90 8.44
N ALA A 9 17.92 -19.54 8.62
CA ALA A 9 17.83 -20.99 8.68
C ALA A 9 18.25 -21.65 7.35
N TYR A 10 17.91 -21.04 6.21
CA TYR A 10 18.30 -21.51 4.88
C TYR A 10 19.80 -21.38 4.68
N THR A 11 20.36 -20.21 4.97
CA THR A 11 21.79 -19.90 4.86
C THR A 11 22.61 -20.89 5.68
N LYS A 12 22.24 -21.11 6.95
CA LYS A 12 22.89 -22.06 7.84
C LYS A 12 22.80 -23.51 7.33
N ARG A 13 21.62 -23.92 6.85
CA ARG A 13 21.40 -25.28 6.34
C ARG A 13 22.19 -25.57 5.07
N LYS A 14 22.38 -24.57 4.22
CA LYS A 14 23.10 -24.69 2.95
C LYS A 14 24.57 -24.38 3.05
N ASN A 15 25.07 -23.96 4.22
CA ASN A 15 26.42 -23.44 4.43
C ASN A 15 26.78 -22.35 3.40
N ILE A 16 25.84 -21.40 3.23
CA ILE A 16 26.07 -20.25 2.36
C ILE A 16 27.00 -19.31 3.13
N ASP A 17 28.22 -19.20 2.66
CA ASP A 17 29.27 -18.30 3.15
C ASP A 17 29.87 -17.49 2.00
N ASP A 18 29.41 -17.72 0.79
CA ASP A 18 29.75 -16.98 -0.40
C ASP A 18 29.06 -15.62 -0.42
N ASN A 19 29.82 -14.57 -0.67
CA ASN A 19 29.32 -13.21 -0.67
C ASN A 19 28.26 -12.96 -1.76
N GLU A 20 28.41 -13.61 -2.92
CA GLU A 20 27.45 -13.46 -4.03
C GLU A 20 26.09 -14.05 -3.68
N ASP A 21 26.04 -15.27 -3.13
CA ASP A 21 24.81 -15.92 -2.70
C ASP A 21 24.11 -15.11 -1.60
N MET A 22 24.87 -14.51 -0.67
CA MET A 22 24.32 -13.64 0.37
C MET A 22 23.71 -12.36 -0.23
N GLN A 23 24.34 -11.77 -1.22
CA GLN A 23 23.82 -10.58 -1.91
C GLN A 23 22.48 -10.87 -2.60
N TYR A 24 22.31 -12.04 -3.21
CA TYR A 24 21.02 -12.47 -3.79
C TYR A 24 19.94 -12.65 -2.73
N LEU A 25 20.25 -13.28 -1.60
CA LEU A 25 19.29 -13.44 -0.50
C LEU A 25 18.82 -12.10 0.05
N ASN A 26 19.70 -11.12 0.06
CA ASN A 26 19.40 -9.77 0.53
C ASN A 26 18.57 -8.99 -0.47
N LEU A 27 18.84 -9.14 -1.75
CA LEU A 27 17.96 -8.60 -2.78
C LEU A 27 16.55 -9.18 -2.65
N ILE A 28 16.40 -10.49 -2.44
CA ILE A 28 15.09 -11.11 -2.22
C ILE A 28 14.39 -10.52 -1.01
N ALA A 29 15.11 -10.28 0.08
CA ALA A 29 14.57 -9.63 1.28
C ALA A 29 14.11 -8.19 0.99
N ALA A 30 14.93 -7.40 0.28
CA ALA A 30 14.60 -6.03 -0.09
C ALA A 30 13.38 -5.96 -1.00
N VAL A 31 13.29 -6.82 -2.01
CA VAL A 31 12.11 -6.94 -2.90
C VAL A 31 10.88 -7.32 -2.09
N GLY A 32 11.00 -8.24 -1.14
CA GLY A 32 9.90 -8.61 -0.23
C GLY A 32 9.40 -7.43 0.59
N SER A 33 10.29 -6.58 1.11
CA SER A 33 9.88 -5.36 1.85
C SER A 33 9.15 -4.36 0.96
N VAL A 34 9.54 -4.25 -0.31
CA VAL A 34 8.83 -3.42 -1.30
C VAL A 34 7.45 -4.01 -1.62
N GLU A 35 7.38 -5.31 -1.89
CA GLU A 35 6.14 -5.97 -2.32
C GLU A 35 5.07 -6.00 -1.23
N TYR A 36 5.48 -6.26 0.02
CA TYR A 36 4.55 -6.40 1.16
C TYR A 36 4.48 -5.18 2.08
N THR A 37 5.21 -4.10 1.80
CA THR A 37 5.26 -2.85 2.58
C THR A 37 5.70 -2.98 4.03
N GLY A 38 6.17 -4.14 4.44
CA GLY A 38 6.64 -4.45 5.79
C GLY A 38 8.08 -4.90 5.78
N ASP A 39 8.78 -4.68 6.90
CA ASP A 39 10.12 -5.24 7.05
C ASP A 39 10.07 -6.77 7.08
N VAL A 40 11.11 -7.41 6.57
CA VAL A 40 11.24 -8.88 6.54
C VAL A 40 11.12 -9.52 7.92
N ASP A 41 11.41 -8.77 8.98
CA ASP A 41 11.25 -9.19 10.37
C ASP A 41 9.78 -9.20 10.85
N SER A 42 8.92 -8.43 10.21
CA SER A 42 7.50 -8.34 10.54
C SER A 42 6.61 -9.18 9.63
N LEU A 43 7.11 -9.57 8.46
CA LEU A 43 6.35 -10.35 7.48
C LEU A 43 6.22 -11.82 7.88
N SER A 44 5.00 -12.35 7.79
CA SER A 44 4.72 -13.75 8.07
C SER A 44 5.13 -14.65 6.89
N LEU A 45 6.14 -15.49 7.08
CA LEU A 45 6.55 -16.47 6.08
C LEU A 45 5.40 -17.43 5.68
N LYS A 46 4.46 -17.70 6.59
CA LYS A 46 3.29 -18.52 6.29
C LYS A 46 2.47 -17.92 5.15
N GLU A 47 2.39 -16.59 5.09
CA GLU A 47 1.58 -15.86 4.13
C GLU A 47 2.23 -15.73 2.76
N VAL A 48 3.55 -15.62 2.67
CA VAL A 48 4.31 -15.60 1.40
C VAL A 48 3.96 -16.82 0.53
N LYS A 49 3.78 -17.98 1.15
CA LYS A 49 3.35 -19.20 0.47
C LYS A 49 2.04 -19.07 -0.32
N TYR A 50 1.13 -18.22 0.11
CA TYR A 50 -0.18 -18.05 -0.53
C TYR A 50 -0.12 -17.07 -1.69
N PHE A 51 0.83 -16.12 -1.69
CA PHE A 51 1.04 -15.20 -2.80
C PHE A 51 1.67 -15.89 -4.01
N ASP A 52 2.64 -16.76 -3.79
CA ASP A 52 3.35 -17.46 -4.88
C ASP A 52 2.53 -18.55 -5.58
N GLY A 53 1.48 -19.05 -4.94
CA GLY A 53 0.83 -20.29 -5.36
C GLY A 53 -0.50 -20.15 -6.10
N GLY A 54 -1.09 -18.97 -6.24
CA GLY A 54 -2.48 -18.92 -6.64
C GLY A 54 -2.96 -17.70 -7.40
N ILE A 55 -2.20 -16.64 -7.51
CA ILE A 55 -2.61 -15.52 -8.35
C ILE A 55 -2.27 -15.90 -9.80
N PRO A 56 -3.28 -16.07 -10.68
CA PRO A 56 -2.98 -16.16 -12.09
C PRO A 56 -2.15 -14.92 -12.44
N GLN A 57 -1.00 -15.11 -13.04
CA GLN A 57 -0.21 -14.00 -13.59
C GLN A 57 -0.99 -13.39 -14.76
N THR A 58 -2.12 -12.78 -14.44
CA THR A 58 -2.89 -11.99 -15.38
C THR A 58 -2.19 -10.65 -15.48
N HIS A 59 -1.72 -10.38 -16.66
CA HIS A 59 -1.01 -9.15 -16.98
C HIS A 59 -1.91 -7.95 -16.69
N TYR A 60 -1.45 -7.06 -15.83
CA TYR A 60 -2.12 -5.82 -15.51
C TYR A 60 -2.13 -4.92 -16.74
N ALA A 61 -3.30 -4.63 -17.26
CA ALA A 61 -3.44 -3.55 -18.21
C ALA A 61 -3.31 -2.23 -17.42
N SER A 62 -2.15 -1.62 -17.49
CA SER A 62 -2.02 -0.21 -17.10
C SER A 62 -2.93 0.60 -18.02
N VAL A 63 -3.80 1.43 -17.44
CA VAL A 63 -4.60 2.37 -18.23
C VAL A 63 -3.68 3.47 -18.69
N VAL A 64 -3.07 3.27 -19.85
CA VAL A 64 -2.13 4.21 -20.45
C VAL A 64 -2.79 5.58 -20.58
N GLY A 65 -2.20 6.58 -19.94
CA GLY A 65 -2.62 7.97 -20.03
C GLY A 65 -3.75 8.41 -19.09
N LEU A 66 -4.46 7.51 -18.42
CA LEU A 66 -5.61 7.88 -17.60
C LEU A 66 -5.43 7.62 -16.08
N GLY A 67 -4.62 6.63 -15.68
CA GLY A 67 -4.37 6.28 -14.29
C GLY A 67 -5.61 5.76 -13.53
N PHE A 68 -5.40 5.16 -12.36
CA PHE A 68 -6.46 4.61 -11.50
C PHE A 68 -7.46 5.67 -11.00
N GLY A 69 -7.04 6.91 -10.85
CA GLY A 69 -7.95 8.01 -10.45
C GLY A 69 -9.12 8.18 -11.40
N ASN A 70 -8.94 7.96 -12.71
CA ASN A 70 -10.04 8.02 -13.68
C ASN A 70 -11.01 6.85 -13.56
N VAL A 71 -10.56 5.68 -13.12
CA VAL A 71 -11.44 4.53 -12.83
C VAL A 71 -12.37 4.90 -11.68
N ALA A 72 -11.81 5.37 -10.55
CA ALA A 72 -12.60 5.82 -9.41
C ALA A 72 -13.55 6.97 -9.77
N ALA A 73 -13.09 7.96 -10.54
CA ALA A 73 -13.91 9.08 -11.01
C ALA A 73 -15.06 8.61 -11.91
N SER A 74 -14.85 7.60 -12.76
CA SER A 74 -15.89 7.05 -13.61
C SER A 74 -17.01 6.42 -12.80
N PHE A 75 -16.69 5.66 -11.74
CA PHE A 75 -17.70 5.11 -10.83
C PHE A 75 -18.40 6.19 -10.01
N ALA A 76 -17.65 7.17 -9.52
CA ALA A 76 -18.18 8.27 -8.71
C ALA A 76 -19.15 9.17 -9.47
N LYS A 77 -19.05 9.25 -10.81
CA LYS A 77 -19.85 10.13 -11.66
C LYS A 77 -21.36 9.97 -11.45
N ALA A 78 -21.82 8.75 -11.19
CA ALA A 78 -23.26 8.47 -10.96
C ALA A 78 -23.82 9.10 -9.66
N PHE A 79 -22.94 9.41 -8.70
CA PHE A 79 -23.31 9.97 -7.38
C PHE A 79 -22.57 11.28 -7.05
N GLU A 80 -22.01 11.95 -8.03
CA GLU A 80 -21.18 13.15 -7.84
C GLU A 80 -21.84 14.18 -6.95
N SER A 81 -23.16 14.40 -7.11
CA SER A 81 -23.93 15.33 -6.29
C SER A 81 -24.09 14.93 -4.82
N ARG A 82 -23.73 13.69 -4.47
CA ARG A 82 -23.79 13.15 -3.09
C ARG A 82 -22.43 13.05 -2.45
N ILE A 83 -21.36 13.30 -3.19
CA ILE A 83 -19.98 13.26 -2.69
C ILE A 83 -19.65 14.59 -2.03
N LYS A 84 -19.16 14.54 -0.80
CA LYS A 84 -18.61 15.68 -0.09
C LYS A 84 -17.10 15.56 -0.02
N LEU A 85 -16.41 16.41 -0.73
CA LEU A 85 -14.96 16.56 -0.64
C LEU A 85 -14.59 17.53 0.48
N ASN A 86 -13.33 17.49 0.95
CA ASN A 86 -12.86 18.30 2.08
C ASN A 86 -13.73 18.15 3.34
N ALA A 87 -14.30 16.96 3.52
CA ALA A 87 -15.20 16.60 4.61
C ALA A 87 -14.57 15.46 5.43
N LYS A 88 -13.75 15.83 6.44
CA LYS A 88 -13.00 14.88 7.26
C LYS A 88 -13.88 14.37 8.40
N ALA A 89 -14.22 13.07 8.39
CA ALA A 89 -14.91 12.42 9.51
C ALA A 89 -14.03 12.43 10.76
N THR A 90 -14.59 12.82 11.89
CA THR A 90 -13.90 12.90 13.18
C THR A 90 -14.50 12.00 14.25
N GLU A 91 -15.81 11.72 14.17
CA GLU A 91 -16.51 10.85 15.10
C GLU A 91 -17.66 10.12 14.40
N ILE A 92 -17.85 8.85 14.77
CA ILE A 92 -19.00 8.04 14.39
C ILE A 92 -19.67 7.55 15.68
N ASN A 93 -20.86 8.06 15.97
CA ASN A 93 -21.68 7.62 17.08
C ASN A 93 -22.73 6.63 16.57
N TYR A 94 -22.60 5.37 16.97
CA TYR A 94 -23.48 4.24 16.62
C TYR A 94 -24.21 3.63 17.82
N SER A 95 -24.35 4.41 18.90
CA SER A 95 -25.03 3.97 20.13
C SER A 95 -26.53 3.69 19.96
N SER A 96 -27.15 4.33 18.95
CA SER A 96 -28.55 4.05 18.60
C SER A 96 -28.66 2.84 17.70
N SER A 97 -29.68 1.99 17.93
CA SER A 97 -29.96 0.83 17.09
C SER A 97 -30.60 1.19 15.73
N THR A 98 -31.04 2.44 15.56
CA THR A 98 -31.76 2.88 14.35
C THR A 98 -30.95 3.82 13.47
N ASN A 99 -30.02 4.59 14.04
CA ASN A 99 -29.27 5.59 13.28
C ASN A 99 -27.83 5.71 13.80
N GLY A 100 -26.91 5.89 12.87
CA GLY A 100 -25.56 6.38 13.15
C GLY A 100 -25.48 7.90 12.93
N ILE A 101 -24.67 8.58 13.73
CA ILE A 101 -24.38 10.00 13.56
C ILE A 101 -22.91 10.16 13.25
N ILE A 102 -22.60 10.76 12.10
CA ILE A 102 -21.24 11.04 11.66
C ILE A 102 -20.97 12.54 11.86
N SER A 103 -19.98 12.87 12.69
CA SER A 103 -19.44 14.22 12.81
C SER A 103 -18.25 14.37 11.87
N PHE A 104 -18.21 15.46 11.12
CA PHE A 104 -17.13 15.73 10.16
C PHE A 104 -16.83 17.23 10.08
N ILE A 105 -15.58 17.56 9.75
CA ILE A 105 -15.15 18.93 9.50
C ILE A 105 -15.12 19.13 7.98
N GLU A 106 -15.95 20.06 7.51
CA GLU A 106 -16.02 20.50 6.12
C GLU A 106 -15.63 21.98 6.04
N ASN A 107 -14.55 22.30 5.34
CA ASN A 107 -14.01 23.66 5.24
C ASN A 107 -13.78 24.35 6.60
N GLY A 108 -13.31 23.59 7.60
CA GLY A 108 -13.04 24.09 8.95
C GLY A 108 -14.28 24.19 9.86
N VAL A 109 -15.47 23.84 9.39
CA VAL A 109 -16.72 23.87 10.15
C VAL A 109 -17.15 22.46 10.55
N LEU A 110 -17.47 22.26 11.82
CA LEU A 110 -18.02 21.01 12.32
C LEU A 110 -19.48 20.84 11.84
N ASN A 111 -19.75 19.74 11.19
CA ASN A 111 -21.06 19.34 10.69
C ASN A 111 -21.41 17.94 11.20
N GLN A 112 -22.69 17.60 11.10
CA GLN A 112 -23.18 16.25 11.41
C GLN A 112 -24.18 15.77 10.36
N VAL A 113 -24.19 14.47 10.13
CA VAL A 113 -25.19 13.77 9.32
C VAL A 113 -25.65 12.51 10.06
N SER A 114 -26.94 12.21 9.95
CA SER A 114 -27.52 10.98 10.49
C SER A 114 -27.91 10.05 9.35
N ALA A 115 -27.63 8.75 9.52
CA ALA A 115 -27.96 7.71 8.55
C ALA A 115 -28.43 6.44 9.27
N GLN A 116 -29.29 5.65 8.64
CA GLN A 116 -29.75 4.37 9.19
C GLN A 116 -28.60 3.34 9.27
N THR A 117 -27.68 3.39 8.31
CA THR A 117 -26.47 2.56 8.26
C THR A 117 -25.27 3.43 7.94
N VAL A 118 -24.10 3.08 8.47
CA VAL A 118 -22.83 3.77 8.22
C VAL A 118 -21.82 2.74 7.73
N LEU A 119 -21.25 2.98 6.55
CA LEU A 119 -20.15 2.18 6.02
C LEU A 119 -18.82 2.92 6.18
N VAL A 120 -17.89 2.34 6.90
CA VAL A 120 -16.53 2.87 7.09
C VAL A 120 -15.61 2.21 6.07
N THR A 121 -15.05 3.03 5.18
CA THR A 121 -14.06 2.62 4.18
C THR A 121 -12.72 3.34 4.35
N ALA A 122 -12.48 3.88 5.55
CA ALA A 122 -11.19 4.46 5.90
C ALA A 122 -10.09 3.39 5.83
N SER A 123 -8.89 3.80 5.39
CA SER A 123 -7.73 2.88 5.37
C SER A 123 -7.46 2.29 6.75
N LEU A 124 -6.81 1.12 6.78
CA LEU A 124 -6.38 0.53 8.04
C LEU A 124 -5.44 1.47 8.82
N GLY A 125 -4.61 2.26 8.12
CA GLY A 125 -3.75 3.26 8.74
C GLY A 125 -4.52 4.35 9.50
N VAL A 126 -5.61 4.83 8.95
CA VAL A 126 -6.51 5.81 9.60
C VAL A 126 -7.20 5.20 10.83
N LEU A 127 -7.63 3.93 10.74
CA LEU A 127 -8.24 3.21 11.86
C LEU A 127 -7.23 3.01 13.01
N LYS A 128 -6.01 2.55 12.69
CA LYS A 128 -4.91 2.40 13.67
C LYS A 128 -4.52 3.72 14.35
N ALA A 129 -4.51 4.81 13.60
CA ALA A 129 -4.17 6.13 14.13
C ALA A 129 -5.26 6.71 15.05
N GLY A 130 -6.44 6.09 15.13
CA GLY A 130 -7.56 6.58 15.94
C GLY A 130 -8.10 7.95 15.47
N ASN A 131 -7.91 8.30 14.22
CA ASN A 131 -8.32 9.60 13.66
C ASN A 131 -9.84 9.77 13.60
N ILE A 132 -10.58 8.66 13.68
CA ILE A 132 -12.05 8.64 13.78
C ILE A 132 -12.41 8.06 15.16
N LYS A 133 -13.02 8.87 16.00
CA LYS A 133 -13.54 8.42 17.28
C LYS A 133 -14.82 7.61 17.08
N PHE A 134 -14.88 6.41 17.66
CA PHE A 134 -16.09 5.61 17.70
C PHE A 134 -16.79 5.72 19.06
N THR A 135 -18.12 5.92 19.03
CA THR A 135 -18.96 6.02 20.24
C THR A 135 -20.16 5.06 20.10
N PRO A 136 -20.26 3.99 20.90
CA PRO A 136 -19.26 3.51 21.89
C PRO A 136 -17.93 3.13 21.23
N SER A 137 -16.89 2.85 22.03
CA SER A 137 -15.62 2.32 21.51
C SER A 137 -15.86 1.02 20.74
N LEU A 138 -15.02 0.76 19.74
CA LEU A 138 -15.06 -0.54 19.05
C LEU A 138 -14.82 -1.68 20.06
N PRO A 139 -15.46 -2.84 19.88
CA PRO A 139 -15.19 -4.01 20.72
C PRO A 139 -13.71 -4.42 20.69
N ASP A 140 -13.20 -4.94 21.79
CA ASP A 140 -11.79 -5.31 21.95
C ASP A 140 -11.31 -6.26 20.85
N TRP A 141 -12.13 -7.22 20.43
CA TRP A 141 -11.77 -8.17 19.38
C TRP A 141 -11.58 -7.49 18.01
N LYS A 142 -12.36 -6.43 17.71
CA LYS A 142 -12.19 -5.65 16.46
C LYS A 142 -10.98 -4.74 16.54
N GLN A 143 -10.79 -4.10 17.68
CA GLN A 143 -9.62 -3.25 17.91
C GLN A 143 -8.32 -4.07 17.84
N ASP A 144 -8.31 -5.28 18.43
CA ASP A 144 -7.18 -6.22 18.34
C ASP A 144 -6.86 -6.60 16.89
N ALA A 145 -7.88 -6.86 16.06
CA ALA A 145 -7.67 -7.15 14.64
C ALA A 145 -7.12 -5.94 13.86
N ILE A 146 -7.65 -4.74 14.14
CA ILE A 146 -7.14 -3.49 13.56
C ILE A 146 -5.67 -3.28 13.96
N ASP A 147 -5.33 -3.42 15.24
CA ASP A 147 -3.99 -3.16 15.75
C ASP A 147 -2.99 -4.23 15.30
N GLY A 148 -3.44 -5.48 15.22
CA GLY A 148 -2.61 -6.63 14.92
C GLY A 148 -2.27 -6.83 13.43
N LYS A 149 -3.19 -6.47 12.52
CA LYS A 149 -2.92 -6.55 11.07
C LYS A 149 -1.88 -5.49 10.69
N GLY A 150 -0.90 -5.87 9.88
CA GLY A 150 0.14 -4.95 9.40
C GLY A 150 -0.43 -3.90 8.43
N PHE A 151 0.15 -2.70 8.45
CA PHE A 151 -0.13 -1.66 7.49
C PHE A 151 1.16 -0.88 7.25
N GLY A 152 1.76 -1.08 6.11
CA GLY A 152 3.08 -0.58 5.82
C GLY A 152 3.09 0.62 4.89
N VAL A 153 4.31 1.06 4.61
CA VAL A 153 4.58 2.16 3.70
C VAL A 153 5.39 1.64 2.51
N LEU A 154 4.91 1.96 1.32
CA LEU A 154 5.64 1.87 0.08
C LEU A 154 5.72 3.26 -0.53
N ASN A 155 6.92 3.77 -0.72
CA ASN A 155 7.13 5.04 -1.39
C ASN A 155 7.80 4.87 -2.74
N LYS A 156 7.62 5.85 -3.61
CA LYS A 156 8.16 5.88 -4.96
C LYS A 156 8.93 7.17 -5.21
N CYS A 157 10.01 7.03 -5.97
CA CYS A 157 10.68 8.12 -6.65
C CYS A 157 10.42 7.97 -8.15
N ILE A 158 9.51 8.78 -8.69
CA ILE A 158 9.12 8.74 -10.10
C ILE A 158 9.90 9.82 -10.83
N MET A 159 10.74 9.40 -11.76
CA MET A 159 11.70 10.23 -12.45
C MET A 159 11.38 10.32 -13.93
N TYR A 160 11.39 11.54 -14.46
CA TYR A 160 11.12 11.82 -15.87
C TYR A 160 12.31 12.54 -16.50
N TRP A 161 12.69 12.12 -17.71
CA TRP A 161 13.66 12.81 -18.55
C TRP A 161 12.95 13.45 -19.75
N ASN A 162 13.23 14.73 -19.97
CA ASN A 162 12.74 15.43 -21.14
C ASN A 162 13.49 14.94 -22.39
N GLY A 163 12.75 14.68 -23.42
CA GLY A 163 13.29 14.21 -24.69
C GLY A 163 12.44 13.09 -25.26
N ASN A 164 12.29 13.08 -26.55
CA ASN A 164 11.57 12.03 -27.26
C ASN A 164 12.52 10.99 -27.84
N ASP A 165 13.79 10.99 -27.41
CA ASP A 165 14.79 10.05 -27.92
C ASP A 165 14.66 8.72 -27.21
N MET A 166 13.59 8.01 -27.59
CA MET A 166 13.28 6.66 -27.08
C MET A 166 14.29 5.63 -27.57
N ASP A 167 15.07 5.97 -28.60
CA ASP A 167 16.07 5.08 -29.20
C ASP A 167 17.44 5.22 -28.52
N ASN A 168 17.63 6.23 -27.67
CA ASN A 168 18.91 6.54 -27.03
C ASN A 168 18.78 6.71 -25.50
N LEU A 169 18.08 5.76 -24.87
CA LEU A 169 17.95 5.72 -23.42
C LEU A 169 19.26 5.30 -22.76
N ALA A 170 19.52 5.80 -21.56
CA ALA A 170 20.66 5.36 -20.74
C ALA A 170 20.46 3.93 -20.18
N TRP A 171 19.26 3.36 -20.32
CA TRP A 171 18.87 2.02 -19.86
C TRP A 171 18.17 1.22 -20.96
N PRO A 172 18.11 -0.14 -20.86
CA PRO A 172 17.40 -0.98 -21.82
C PRO A 172 15.90 -0.66 -21.87
N GLY A 173 15.42 -0.13 -23.01
CA GLY A 173 14.04 0.34 -23.16
C GLY A 173 12.96 -0.75 -23.09
N ASP A 174 13.31 -1.99 -23.43
CA ASP A 174 12.38 -3.15 -23.41
C ASP A 174 12.34 -3.90 -22.08
N THR A 175 13.24 -3.61 -21.16
CA THR A 175 13.28 -4.22 -19.82
C THR A 175 12.33 -3.49 -18.89
N LEU A 176 11.40 -4.21 -18.25
CA LEU A 176 10.39 -3.63 -17.38
C LEU A 176 10.88 -3.37 -15.95
N TRP A 177 11.69 -4.27 -15.42
CA TRP A 177 12.19 -4.21 -14.06
C TRP A 177 13.71 -4.29 -14.03
N PHE A 178 14.29 -3.50 -13.17
CA PHE A 178 15.71 -3.51 -12.87
C PHE A 178 15.87 -3.71 -11.37
N GLU A 179 16.76 -4.63 -11.01
CA GLU A 179 17.10 -4.92 -9.62
C GLU A 179 18.60 -4.70 -9.44
N LEU A 180 18.97 -3.92 -8.42
CA LEU A 180 20.36 -3.70 -8.08
C LEU A 180 20.79 -4.65 -6.98
N ILE A 181 21.77 -5.48 -7.28
CA ILE A 181 22.48 -6.28 -6.27
C ILE A 181 23.57 -5.39 -5.69
N THR A 182 23.43 -5.00 -4.43
CA THR A 182 24.41 -4.15 -3.75
C THR A 182 25.58 -4.98 -3.25
N PRO A 183 26.85 -4.59 -3.55
CA PRO A 183 28.02 -5.38 -3.18
C PRO A 183 28.25 -5.46 -1.67
N ASP A 184 27.87 -4.44 -0.93
CA ASP A 184 28.20 -4.29 0.48
C ASP A 184 26.97 -3.91 1.29
N ASP A 185 26.81 -4.59 2.41
CA ASP A 185 25.88 -4.27 3.48
C ASP A 185 24.37 -4.25 3.15
N LEU A 186 23.71 -5.18 3.75
CA LEU A 186 22.32 -5.56 3.65
C LEU A 186 21.33 -4.57 4.21
N SER A 187 21.80 -3.64 5.02
CA SER A 187 21.01 -2.56 5.58
C SER A 187 20.56 -1.55 4.52
N SER A 188 21.09 -1.63 3.31
CA SER A 188 20.84 -0.65 2.27
C SER A 188 19.91 -1.12 1.15
N GLY A 189 18.90 -1.91 1.45
CA GLY A 189 17.82 -2.24 0.49
C GLY A 189 17.06 -1.03 -0.06
N LYS A 190 17.61 0.17 0.16
CA LYS A 190 17.09 1.44 -0.33
C LYS A 190 17.25 1.52 -1.84
N TRP A 191 16.13 1.73 -2.53
CA TRP A 191 16.13 2.05 -3.95
C TRP A 191 16.86 1.02 -4.82
N THR A 192 16.64 -0.27 -4.55
CA THR A 192 17.24 -1.36 -5.33
C THR A 192 16.34 -1.84 -6.46
N THR A 193 15.05 -1.55 -6.39
CA THR A 193 14.02 -2.00 -7.33
C THR A 193 13.52 -0.83 -8.16
N PHE A 194 13.56 -0.97 -9.49
CA PHE A 194 13.12 0.06 -10.44
C PHE A 194 12.18 -0.52 -11.49
N PHE A 195 11.07 0.16 -11.72
CA PHE A 195 10.14 -0.12 -12.81
C PHE A 195 10.38 0.85 -13.97
N ASN A 196 10.36 0.32 -15.20
CA ASN A 196 10.54 1.09 -16.42
C ASN A 196 9.24 1.18 -17.24
N PRO A 197 8.39 2.16 -17.01
CA PRO A 197 7.16 2.35 -17.78
C PRO A 197 7.36 3.10 -19.10
N THR A 198 8.59 3.42 -19.50
CA THR A 198 8.95 4.25 -20.65
C THR A 198 8.15 3.88 -21.90
N LYS A 199 8.14 2.58 -22.25
CA LYS A 199 7.42 2.05 -23.42
C LYS A 199 5.92 2.33 -23.41
N TYR A 200 5.31 2.29 -22.23
CA TYR A 200 3.87 2.48 -22.06
C TYR A 200 3.48 3.94 -21.91
N LYS A 201 4.36 4.74 -21.30
CA LYS A 201 4.13 6.18 -21.11
C LYS A 201 4.51 7.01 -22.34
N GLY A 202 5.37 6.49 -23.23
CA GLY A 202 5.89 7.23 -24.37
C GLY A 202 6.80 8.39 -23.98
N VAL A 203 7.32 8.37 -22.74
CA VAL A 203 8.25 9.36 -22.18
C VAL A 203 9.27 8.62 -21.34
N PRO A 204 10.58 8.92 -21.46
CA PRO A 204 11.61 8.31 -20.63
C PRO A 204 11.28 8.46 -19.14
N THR A 205 11.03 7.33 -18.46
CA THR A 205 10.56 7.31 -17.07
C THR A 205 11.17 6.11 -16.36
N LEU A 206 11.64 6.31 -15.14
CA LEU A 206 11.93 5.24 -14.18
C LEU A 206 11.20 5.51 -12.87
N GLU A 207 10.71 4.46 -12.24
CA GLU A 207 10.06 4.52 -10.93
C GLU A 207 10.88 3.67 -9.96
N GLY A 208 11.59 4.30 -9.02
CA GLY A 208 12.26 3.61 -7.91
C GLY A 208 11.27 3.33 -6.79
N PHE A 209 11.44 2.19 -6.11
CA PHE A 209 10.59 1.74 -5.01
C PHE A 209 11.38 1.58 -3.73
N ILE A 210 10.73 1.88 -2.61
CA ILE A 210 11.25 1.67 -1.27
C ILE A 210 10.08 1.27 -0.35
N GLY A 211 10.28 0.23 0.47
CA GLY A 211 9.26 -0.31 1.37
C GLY A 211 9.73 -0.40 2.82
N GLY A 212 8.81 -0.73 3.72
CA GLY A 212 9.09 -0.98 5.12
C GLY A 212 9.56 0.26 5.90
N ASN A 213 10.40 0.06 6.92
CA ASN A 213 10.93 1.15 7.76
C ASN A 213 11.75 2.15 6.95
N GLU A 214 12.48 1.70 5.96
CA GLU A 214 13.25 2.58 5.07
C GLU A 214 12.34 3.57 4.33
N ALA A 215 11.13 3.14 3.92
CA ALA A 215 10.16 4.02 3.32
C ALA A 215 9.61 5.07 4.30
N ILE A 216 9.51 4.74 5.58
CA ILE A 216 9.13 5.68 6.65
C ILE A 216 10.25 6.69 6.88
N ASP A 217 11.49 6.23 6.94
CA ASP A 217 12.65 7.06 7.23
C ASP A 217 12.88 8.15 6.16
N ILE A 218 12.68 7.81 4.88
CA ILE A 218 12.86 8.78 3.80
C ILE A 218 11.81 9.90 3.83
N GLU A 219 10.67 9.70 4.46
CA GLU A 219 9.60 10.71 4.49
C GLU A 219 10.02 12.00 5.21
N THR A 220 11.06 11.94 6.05
CA THR A 220 11.63 13.12 6.75
C THR A 220 12.69 13.83 5.94
N GLN A 221 13.14 13.25 4.83
CA GLN A 221 14.19 13.79 3.96
C GLN A 221 13.61 14.75 2.92
N THR A 222 14.45 15.61 2.41
CA THR A 222 14.12 16.48 1.27
C THR A 222 14.11 15.68 -0.04
N ASP A 223 13.40 16.17 -1.04
CA ASP A 223 13.35 15.53 -2.37
C ASP A 223 14.75 15.42 -2.99
N GLU A 224 15.63 16.37 -2.72
CA GLU A 224 17.02 16.39 -3.22
C GLU A 224 17.87 15.30 -2.57
N GLU A 225 17.77 15.12 -1.26
CA GLU A 225 18.47 14.05 -0.54
C GLU A 225 18.03 12.67 -1.01
N ILE A 226 16.72 12.46 -1.18
CA ILE A 226 16.17 11.22 -1.71
C ILE A 226 16.66 10.97 -3.15
N LEU A 227 16.62 11.99 -3.99
CA LEU A 227 17.08 11.87 -5.37
C LEU A 227 18.57 11.56 -5.46
N ASP A 228 19.40 12.15 -4.58
CA ASP A 228 20.83 11.85 -4.52
C ASP A 228 21.08 10.38 -4.19
N ASP A 229 20.32 9.80 -3.25
CA ASP A 229 20.45 8.38 -2.90
C ASP A 229 19.98 7.47 -4.06
N VAL A 230 18.86 7.79 -4.70
CA VAL A 230 18.38 7.07 -5.89
C VAL A 230 19.40 7.12 -7.03
N MET A 231 19.96 8.29 -7.29
CA MET A 231 20.92 8.48 -8.39
C MET A 231 22.23 7.74 -8.17
N LYS A 232 22.68 7.51 -6.93
CA LYS A 232 23.87 6.66 -6.65
C LYS A 232 23.66 5.26 -7.23
N ASN A 233 22.48 4.67 -6.99
CA ASN A 233 22.15 3.34 -7.48
C ASN A 233 21.96 3.32 -8.99
N LEU A 234 21.26 4.31 -9.53
CA LEU A 234 21.04 4.39 -10.98
C LEU A 234 22.34 4.57 -11.75
N VAL A 235 23.30 5.38 -11.27
CA VAL A 235 24.62 5.55 -11.90
C VAL A 235 25.44 4.26 -11.82
N ALA A 236 25.32 3.49 -10.73
CA ALA A 236 25.97 2.19 -10.64
C ALA A 236 25.43 1.19 -11.69
N MET A 237 24.12 1.22 -11.97
CA MET A 237 23.47 0.38 -12.98
C MET A 237 23.69 0.91 -14.40
N PHE A 238 23.61 2.21 -14.58
CA PHE A 238 23.61 2.90 -15.88
C PHE A 238 24.58 4.10 -15.85
N PRO A 239 25.89 3.89 -16.08
CA PRO A 239 26.90 4.94 -15.90
C PRO A 239 26.71 6.20 -16.74
N SER A 240 25.92 6.13 -17.82
CA SER A 240 25.61 7.29 -18.70
C SER A 240 24.34 8.04 -18.31
N ILE A 241 23.62 7.58 -17.27
CA ILE A 241 22.37 8.21 -16.84
C ILE A 241 22.62 9.62 -16.29
N THR A 242 21.80 10.56 -16.70
CA THR A 242 21.81 11.92 -16.15
C THR A 242 20.74 12.09 -15.08
N ARG A 243 20.82 13.18 -14.32
CA ARG A 243 19.72 13.52 -13.41
C ARG A 243 18.43 13.74 -14.19
N PRO A 244 17.28 13.34 -13.65
CA PRO A 244 15.99 13.56 -14.26
C PRO A 244 15.63 15.05 -14.29
N ASP A 245 14.84 15.46 -15.28
CA ASP A 245 14.34 16.84 -15.39
C ASP A 245 13.17 17.12 -14.43
N ARG A 246 12.46 16.06 -14.05
CA ARG A 246 11.33 16.15 -13.10
C ARG A 246 11.29 14.92 -12.22
N VAL A 247 10.99 15.14 -10.95
CA VAL A 247 10.83 14.09 -9.93
C VAL A 247 9.51 14.26 -9.21
N ILE A 248 8.88 13.15 -8.86
CA ILE A 248 7.75 13.08 -7.93
C ILE A 248 8.10 12.03 -6.89
N ILE A 249 8.13 12.43 -5.63
CA ILE A 249 8.42 11.54 -4.50
C ILE A 249 7.15 11.41 -3.66
N THR A 250 6.72 10.19 -3.41
CA THR A 250 5.56 9.93 -2.55
C THR A 250 5.97 9.85 -1.09
N ARG A 251 5.04 10.20 -0.19
CA ARG A 251 5.18 10.11 1.28
C ARG A 251 3.85 9.65 1.88
N TRP A 252 3.50 8.40 1.60
CA TRP A 252 2.18 7.85 1.95
C TRP A 252 1.92 7.73 3.45
N GLY A 253 2.96 7.58 4.26
CA GLY A 253 2.83 7.57 5.73
C GLY A 253 2.40 8.93 6.29
N GLN A 254 2.79 10.03 5.63
CA GLN A 254 2.40 11.38 6.01
C GLN A 254 1.02 11.79 5.50
N GLU A 255 0.46 11.07 4.51
CA GLU A 255 -0.87 11.36 3.99
C GLU A 255 -1.96 11.16 5.06
N GLU A 256 -2.50 12.26 5.55
CA GLU A 256 -3.38 12.30 6.73
C GLU A 256 -4.60 11.39 6.59
N ASN A 257 -5.12 11.22 5.38
CA ASN A 257 -6.33 10.46 5.10
C ASN A 257 -6.08 9.00 4.73
N ILE A 258 -4.79 8.56 4.71
CA ILE A 258 -4.40 7.20 4.32
C ILE A 258 -3.47 6.57 5.36
N LYS A 259 -2.41 7.29 5.78
CA LYS A 259 -1.46 6.86 6.82
C LYS A 259 -0.64 5.62 6.47
N GLY A 260 -0.29 5.45 5.20
CA GLY A 260 0.47 4.32 4.69
C GLY A 260 0.06 3.92 3.29
N SER A 261 0.32 2.69 2.88
CA SER A 261 0.05 2.22 1.51
C SER A 261 -1.01 1.13 1.47
N TYR A 262 -0.76 -0.02 2.08
CA TYR A 262 -1.70 -1.14 2.15
C TYR A 262 -1.37 -2.12 3.27
N SER A 263 -2.33 -3.02 3.55
CA SER A 263 -2.20 -3.99 4.62
C SER A 263 -1.34 -5.20 4.23
N PHE A 264 -0.69 -5.77 5.24
CA PHE A 264 0.03 -7.03 5.14
C PHE A 264 -0.23 -7.91 6.37
N GLN A 265 0.17 -9.17 6.30
CA GLN A 265 -0.04 -10.09 7.42
C GLN A 265 1.18 -10.21 8.31
N THR A 266 1.00 -9.89 9.58
CA THR A 266 2.05 -9.98 10.62
C THR A 266 2.24 -11.40 11.12
N VAL A 267 3.40 -11.66 11.72
CA VAL A 267 3.74 -12.96 12.31
C VAL A 267 2.78 -13.32 13.45
N GLY A 268 2.31 -14.55 13.45
CA GLY A 268 1.46 -15.09 14.52
C GLY A 268 -0.04 -14.81 14.35
N ARG A 269 -0.44 -14.10 13.31
CA ARG A 269 -1.85 -13.82 13.03
C ARG A 269 -2.33 -14.57 11.77
N ASP A 270 -3.63 -14.69 11.62
CA ASP A 270 -4.26 -15.28 10.45
C ASP A 270 -4.97 -14.21 9.63
N ARG A 271 -4.74 -14.21 8.32
CA ARG A 271 -5.25 -13.18 7.41
C ARG A 271 -6.77 -13.14 7.30
N TYR A 272 -7.41 -14.32 7.38
CA TYR A 272 -8.86 -14.42 7.31
C TYR A 272 -9.51 -14.02 8.63
N ASP A 273 -8.93 -14.42 9.76
CA ASP A 273 -9.43 -14.07 11.09
C ASP A 273 -9.39 -12.55 11.29
N ASP A 274 -8.27 -11.91 10.97
CA ASP A 274 -8.15 -10.45 11.06
C ASP A 274 -9.09 -9.73 10.09
N ALA A 275 -9.14 -10.14 8.83
CA ALA A 275 -10.00 -9.53 7.82
C ALA A 275 -11.48 -9.66 8.20
N ASN A 276 -11.91 -10.84 8.62
CA ASN A 276 -13.28 -11.10 9.06
C ASN A 276 -13.63 -10.28 10.30
N SER A 277 -12.73 -10.20 11.29
CA SER A 277 -12.93 -9.39 12.47
C SER A 277 -13.05 -7.89 12.15
N ILE A 278 -12.24 -7.36 11.22
CA ILE A 278 -12.37 -5.98 10.77
C ILE A 278 -13.66 -5.77 9.96
N LYS A 279 -14.05 -6.72 9.12
CA LYS A 279 -15.27 -6.69 8.29
C LYS A 279 -16.55 -6.79 9.12
N GLU A 280 -16.53 -7.51 10.23
CA GLU A 280 -17.72 -7.81 11.04
C GLU A 280 -18.53 -6.56 11.38
N THR A 281 -19.84 -6.63 11.15
CA THR A 281 -20.78 -5.52 11.40
C THR A 281 -21.09 -5.37 12.87
N ILE A 282 -21.19 -4.14 13.36
CA ILE A 282 -21.58 -3.82 14.75
C ILE A 282 -22.85 -2.97 14.72
N GLY A 283 -24.01 -3.58 14.94
CA GLY A 283 -25.28 -2.88 14.87
C GLY A 283 -25.52 -2.28 13.47
N ASN A 284 -25.52 -0.95 13.37
CA ASN A 284 -25.68 -0.23 12.10
C ASN A 284 -24.36 0.27 11.50
N LEU A 285 -23.23 -0.16 12.05
CA LEU A 285 -21.88 0.20 11.61
C LEU A 285 -21.24 -0.95 10.82
N TRP A 286 -20.87 -0.66 9.58
CA TRP A 286 -20.29 -1.59 8.60
C TRP A 286 -18.86 -1.18 8.24
N PHE A 287 -18.06 -2.13 7.79
CA PHE A 287 -16.67 -1.91 7.40
C PHE A 287 -16.38 -2.57 6.04
N ALA A 288 -15.66 -1.87 5.18
CA ALA A 288 -15.13 -2.38 3.94
C ALA A 288 -13.79 -1.69 3.60
N GLY A 289 -13.07 -2.24 2.67
CA GLY A 289 -11.75 -1.80 2.23
C GLY A 289 -10.82 -3.00 2.07
N GLU A 290 -9.66 -2.83 1.46
CA GLU A 290 -8.74 -3.93 1.15
C GLU A 290 -8.36 -4.76 2.39
N ALA A 291 -8.22 -4.12 3.56
CA ALA A 291 -7.85 -4.80 4.81
C ALA A 291 -8.94 -5.73 5.36
N THR A 292 -10.17 -5.63 4.85
CA THR A 292 -11.32 -6.49 5.22
C THR A 292 -11.48 -7.70 4.31
N ASP A 293 -10.59 -7.86 3.33
CA ASP A 293 -10.55 -9.03 2.45
C ASP A 293 -9.37 -9.93 2.82
N GLY A 294 -9.64 -11.19 3.12
CA GLY A 294 -8.60 -12.16 3.49
C GLY A 294 -7.87 -12.77 2.30
N THR A 295 -8.42 -12.63 1.09
CA THR A 295 -7.85 -13.19 -0.14
C THR A 295 -7.08 -12.15 -0.93
N TRP A 296 -7.68 -10.99 -1.14
CA TRP A 296 -7.16 -9.91 -1.98
C TRP A 296 -6.75 -8.66 -1.18
N TYR A 297 -6.35 -8.82 0.09
CA TYR A 297 -5.85 -7.71 0.89
C TYR A 297 -4.67 -7.01 0.19
N GLY A 298 -4.48 -5.74 0.45
CA GLY A 298 -3.44 -4.92 -0.20
C GLY A 298 -3.74 -4.58 -1.66
N THR A 299 -4.92 -4.92 -2.20
CA THR A 299 -5.24 -4.73 -3.61
C THR A 299 -6.51 -3.92 -3.85
N ALA A 300 -6.60 -3.30 -5.04
CA ALA A 300 -7.82 -2.64 -5.49
C ALA A 300 -9.00 -3.62 -5.65
N THR A 301 -8.72 -4.89 -6.00
CA THR A 301 -9.72 -5.96 -6.10
C THR A 301 -10.37 -6.21 -4.75
N GLY A 302 -9.58 -6.41 -3.69
CA GLY A 302 -10.11 -6.62 -2.33
C GLY A 302 -10.91 -5.42 -1.83
N ALA A 303 -10.45 -4.19 -2.14
CA ALA A 303 -11.22 -2.99 -1.82
C ALA A 303 -12.58 -2.96 -2.53
N TRP A 304 -12.62 -3.33 -3.81
CA TRP A 304 -13.86 -3.40 -4.59
C TRP A 304 -14.81 -4.48 -4.09
N GLU A 305 -14.36 -5.72 -3.99
CA GLU A 305 -15.17 -6.88 -3.59
C GLU A 305 -15.75 -6.69 -2.18
N SER A 306 -14.95 -6.21 -1.24
CA SER A 306 -15.43 -5.92 0.12
C SER A 306 -16.49 -4.82 0.15
N GLY A 307 -16.35 -3.80 -0.71
CA GLY A 307 -17.34 -2.73 -0.86
C GLY A 307 -18.66 -3.22 -1.45
N GLU A 308 -18.62 -4.07 -2.48
CA GLU A 308 -19.81 -4.69 -3.10
C GLU A 308 -20.54 -5.59 -2.10
N ASP A 309 -19.83 -6.45 -1.39
CA ASP A 309 -20.40 -7.32 -0.34
C ASP A 309 -21.10 -6.51 0.74
N ALA A 310 -20.44 -5.44 1.23
CA ALA A 310 -21.03 -4.56 2.25
C ALA A 310 -22.29 -3.89 1.72
N ALA A 311 -22.27 -3.36 0.49
CA ALA A 311 -23.42 -2.68 -0.12
C ALA A 311 -24.61 -3.63 -0.29
N MET A 312 -24.40 -4.84 -0.79
CA MET A 312 -25.45 -5.86 -0.91
C MET A 312 -26.06 -6.24 0.44
N SER A 313 -25.21 -6.42 1.44
CA SER A 313 -25.66 -6.74 2.79
C SER A 313 -26.46 -5.60 3.43
N MET A 314 -26.00 -4.35 3.28
CA MET A 314 -26.71 -3.17 3.77
C MET A 314 -28.07 -2.98 3.08
N ALA A 315 -28.15 -3.18 1.76
CA ALA A 315 -29.41 -3.10 1.02
C ALA A 315 -30.45 -4.08 1.60
N SER A 316 -30.05 -5.30 1.88
CA SER A 316 -30.94 -6.33 2.46
C SER A 316 -31.51 -5.97 3.83
N VAL A 317 -30.83 -5.12 4.59
CA VAL A 317 -31.32 -4.62 5.90
C VAL A 317 -32.23 -3.42 5.72
N LEU A 318 -31.98 -2.56 4.74
CA LEU A 318 -32.76 -1.35 4.49
C LEU A 318 -34.11 -1.63 3.81
N GLU A 319 -34.28 -2.78 3.16
CA GLU A 319 -35.52 -3.23 2.50
C GLU A 319 -36.51 -3.91 3.48
N ARG A 320 -36.12 -4.15 4.72
CA ARG A 320 -36.97 -4.73 5.78
C ARG A 320 -37.65 -3.66 6.61
#